data_21b4a944811ae5c0bd4ffbad06aee4aa
#
_entry.id   21b4a944811ae5c0bd4ffbad06aee4aa
#
_cell.length_a   1.000
_cell.length_b   1.000
_cell.length_c   1.000
_cell.angle_alpha   90.00
_cell.angle_beta   90.00
_cell.angle_gamma   90.00
#
_symmetry.space_group_name_H-M   'P 1'
#
loop_
_entity.id
_entity.type
_entity.pdbx_description
1 polymer ?
#
loop_
_entity_poly.entity_id
_entity_poly.type
_entity_poly.pdbx_seq_one_letter_code
_entity_poly.pdbx_strand_id
1 'polypeptide(L)' 'MKREVNAIWKGGGADGIGHLNVQSGAFSNMPYSFKTRFENENGKLGTNPEELIASALAGCFNMKLAFVLNEADFNP' A
#
# COMPACT_ATOMS: atom_id res chain seq x y z
N MET A 1 1.34 -18.97 6.52
CA MET A 1 0.07 -18.22 6.28
C MET A 1 0.01 -17.81 4.82
N LYS A 2 -1.12 -18.04 4.17
CA LYS A 2 -1.31 -17.69 2.76
C LYS A 2 -2.22 -16.45 2.65
N ARG A 3 -1.84 -15.49 1.83
CA ARG A 3 -2.65 -14.32 1.51
C ARG A 3 -2.79 -14.19 0.01
N GLU A 4 -3.93 -13.75 -0.45
CA GLU A 4 -4.20 -13.57 -1.87
C GLU A 4 -4.45 -12.10 -2.18
N VAL A 5 -3.82 -11.64 -3.25
CA VAL A 5 -3.98 -10.29 -3.77
C VAL A 5 -4.32 -10.40 -5.25
N ASN A 6 -5.28 -9.60 -5.69
CA ASN A 6 -5.67 -9.55 -7.08
C ASN A 6 -5.43 -8.14 -7.62
N ALA A 7 -4.83 -8.05 -8.79
CA ALA A 7 -4.58 -6.79 -9.48
C ALA A 7 -5.11 -6.87 -10.90
N ILE A 8 -5.93 -5.91 -11.29
CA ILE A 8 -6.52 -5.83 -12.62
C ILE A 8 -6.13 -4.50 -13.23
N TRP A 9 -5.72 -4.52 -14.50
CA TRP A 9 -5.41 -3.31 -15.26
C TRP A 9 -6.22 -3.28 -16.53
N LYS A 10 -6.82 -2.12 -16.84
CA LYS A 10 -7.58 -1.91 -18.07
C LYS A 10 -7.07 -0.65 -18.75
N GLY A 11 -6.75 -0.78 -20.04
CA GLY A 11 -6.28 0.33 -20.86
C GLY A 11 -4.77 0.31 -21.06
N GLY A 12 -4.25 1.34 -21.68
CA GLY A 12 -2.82 1.50 -21.93
C GLY A 12 -2.06 1.90 -20.68
N GLY A 13 -0.73 1.94 -20.78
CA GLY A 13 0.10 2.29 -19.64
C GLY A 13 -0.16 3.70 -19.12
N ALA A 14 -0.32 4.67 -20.02
CA ALA A 14 -0.47 6.08 -19.62
C ALA A 14 -1.92 6.48 -19.35
N ASP A 15 -2.89 5.80 -19.95
CA ASP A 15 -4.31 6.16 -19.86
C ASP A 15 -5.16 5.12 -19.15
N GLY A 16 -4.59 4.00 -18.78
CA GLY A 16 -5.31 2.92 -18.13
C GLY A 16 -5.51 3.14 -16.63
N ILE A 17 -6.32 2.28 -16.05
CA ILE A 17 -6.61 2.29 -14.62
C ILE A 17 -6.49 0.87 -14.07
N GLY A 18 -5.81 0.76 -12.92
CA GLY A 18 -5.70 -0.48 -12.19
C GLY A 18 -6.55 -0.49 -10.93
N HIS A 19 -6.86 -1.67 -10.47
CA HIS A 19 -7.58 -1.87 -9.21
C HIS A 19 -6.94 -3.01 -8.43
N LEU A 20 -6.79 -2.82 -7.13
CA LEU A 20 -6.22 -3.80 -6.22
C LEU A 20 -7.29 -4.31 -5.26
N ASN A 21 -7.31 -5.62 -5.07
CA ASN A 21 -8.15 -6.26 -4.07
C ASN A 21 -7.28 -7.18 -3.22
N VAL A 22 -7.46 -7.13 -1.91
CA VAL A 22 -6.72 -8.01 -1.01
C VAL A 22 -7.69 -8.86 -0.20
N GLN A 23 -7.22 -10.05 0.17
CA GLN A 23 -8.04 -11.05 0.84
C GLN A 23 -8.68 -10.53 2.13
N SER A 24 -7.96 -9.70 2.90
CA SER A 24 -8.48 -9.17 4.16
C SER A 24 -9.62 -8.16 3.99
N GLY A 25 -9.81 -7.64 2.78
CA GLY A 25 -10.77 -6.55 2.53
C GLY A 25 -10.24 -5.17 2.85
N ALA A 26 -8.99 -5.06 3.32
CA ALA A 26 -8.38 -3.75 3.59
C ALA A 26 -8.35 -2.88 2.34
N PHE A 27 -8.08 -3.50 1.18
CA PHE A 27 -8.25 -2.87 -0.14
C PHE A 27 -9.33 -3.61 -0.89
N SER A 28 -10.38 -2.90 -1.25
CA SER A 28 -11.45 -3.45 -2.06
C SER A 28 -11.63 -2.50 -3.24
N ASN A 29 -11.24 -2.96 -4.42
CA ASN A 29 -11.33 -2.17 -5.64
C ASN A 29 -10.53 -0.85 -5.54
N MET A 30 -9.37 -0.90 -4.91
CA MET A 30 -8.50 0.27 -4.71
C MET A 30 -7.91 0.72 -6.04
N PRO A 31 -8.23 1.95 -6.51
CA PRO A 31 -7.74 2.42 -7.79
C PRO A 31 -6.31 2.92 -7.73
N TYR A 32 -5.58 2.71 -8.82
CA TYR A 32 -4.29 3.34 -9.05
C TYR A 32 -4.08 3.49 -10.55
N SER A 33 -3.20 4.40 -10.97
CA SER A 33 -2.99 4.69 -12.38
C SER A 33 -1.64 5.35 -12.60
N PHE A 34 -1.27 5.51 -13.86
CA PHE A 34 -0.11 6.33 -14.23
C PHE A 34 -0.25 7.76 -13.67
N LYS A 35 -1.43 8.31 -13.77
CA LYS A 35 -1.72 9.67 -13.30
C LYS A 35 -1.54 9.82 -11.80
N THR A 36 -2.04 8.87 -11.00
CA THR A 36 -1.88 8.93 -9.54
C THR A 36 -0.44 8.65 -9.11
N ARG A 37 0.35 7.98 -9.96
CA ARG A 37 1.76 7.69 -9.69
C ARG A 37 2.68 8.84 -10.08
N PHE A 38 2.48 9.43 -11.26
CA PHE A 38 3.44 10.37 -11.86
C PHE A 38 2.91 11.79 -12.03
N GLU A 39 1.60 12.01 -12.03
CA GLU A 39 0.98 13.32 -12.21
C GLU A 39 0.19 13.75 -10.99
N ASN A 40 0.80 13.59 -9.81
CA ASN A 40 0.12 13.76 -8.51
C ASN A 40 1.06 14.51 -7.57
N GLU A 41 1.37 15.77 -7.88
CA GLU A 41 2.38 16.55 -7.17
C GLU A 41 2.11 16.69 -5.67
N ASN A 42 0.85 16.92 -5.29
CA ASN A 42 0.50 17.07 -3.88
C ASN A 42 0.19 15.73 -3.19
N GLY A 43 0.22 14.61 -3.92
CA GLY A 43 -0.02 13.29 -3.37
C GLY A 43 -1.44 13.00 -2.94
N LYS A 44 -2.42 13.77 -3.41
CA LYS A 44 -3.81 13.66 -2.92
C LYS A 44 -4.81 13.12 -3.95
N LEU A 45 -4.37 12.81 -5.17
CA LEU A 45 -5.26 12.28 -6.20
C LEU A 45 -5.53 10.78 -6.05
N GLY A 46 -4.77 10.10 -5.24
CA GLY A 46 -4.89 8.66 -5.05
C GLY A 46 -3.56 8.05 -4.66
N THR A 47 -3.51 6.73 -4.60
CA THR A 47 -2.30 6.01 -4.21
C THR A 47 -1.52 5.51 -5.42
N ASN A 48 -0.35 4.94 -5.16
CA ASN A 48 0.51 4.30 -6.14
C ASN A 48 1.26 3.15 -5.48
N PRO A 49 1.91 2.26 -6.29
CA PRO A 49 2.64 1.13 -5.72
C PRO A 49 3.75 1.51 -4.75
N GLU A 50 4.45 2.60 -5.00
CA GLU A 50 5.54 3.05 -4.13
C GLU A 50 5.01 3.45 -2.74
N GLU A 51 3.90 4.17 -2.70
CA GLU A 51 3.25 4.55 -1.44
C GLU A 51 2.80 3.31 -0.66
N LEU A 52 2.26 2.32 -1.35
CA LEU A 52 1.83 1.07 -0.72
C LEU A 52 3.02 0.31 -0.13
N ILE A 53 4.14 0.24 -0.85
CA ILE A 53 5.36 -0.38 -0.34
C ILE A 53 5.87 0.38 0.89
N ALA A 54 5.90 1.70 0.83
CA ALA A 54 6.34 2.53 1.95
C ALA A 54 5.44 2.33 3.18
N SER A 55 4.13 2.22 2.97
CA SER A 55 3.18 1.94 4.05
C SER A 55 3.45 0.60 4.72
N ALA A 56 3.71 -0.44 3.91
CA ALA A 56 4.04 -1.76 4.42
C ALA A 56 5.32 -1.75 5.25
N LEU A 57 6.36 -1.09 4.75
CA LEU A 57 7.64 -0.97 5.46
C LEU A 57 7.49 -0.21 6.78
N ALA A 58 6.75 0.90 6.77
CA ALA A 58 6.51 1.69 7.96
C ALA A 58 5.76 0.87 9.02
N GLY A 59 4.76 0.09 8.60
CA GLY A 59 4.01 -0.77 9.50
C GLY A 59 4.89 -1.86 10.12
N CYS A 60 5.70 -2.53 9.30
CA CYS A 60 6.64 -3.55 9.80
C CYS A 60 7.65 -2.96 10.77
N PHE A 61 8.19 -1.79 10.45
CA PHE A 61 9.14 -1.11 11.33
C PHE A 61 8.53 -0.82 12.70
N ASN A 62 7.32 -0.28 12.73
CA ASN A 62 6.63 0.03 13.98
C ASN A 62 6.36 -1.21 14.82
N MET A 63 5.94 -2.32 14.19
CA MET A 63 5.72 -3.56 14.92
C MET A 63 7.02 -4.10 15.53
N LYS A 64 8.10 -4.10 14.75
CA LYS A 64 9.41 -4.55 15.25
C LYS A 64 9.90 -3.68 16.39
N LEU A 65 9.75 -2.37 16.24
CA LEU A 65 10.15 -1.43 17.30
C LEU A 65 9.37 -1.70 18.60
N ALA A 66 8.07 -1.95 18.49
CA ALA A 66 7.24 -2.25 19.64
C ALA A 66 7.73 -3.50 20.38
N PHE A 67 8.07 -4.57 19.64
CA PHE A 67 8.62 -5.78 20.25
C PHE A 67 9.97 -5.53 20.93
N VAL A 68 10.84 -4.76 20.28
CA VAL A 68 12.15 -4.42 20.85
C VAL A 68 12.00 -3.62 22.15
N LEU A 69 11.07 -2.66 22.16
CA LEU A 69 10.80 -1.85 23.35
C LEU A 69 10.22 -2.70 24.48
N ASN A 70 9.34 -3.65 24.19
CA ASN A 70 8.84 -4.59 25.20
C ASN A 70 9.96 -5.43 25.80
N GLU A 71 10.89 -5.92 24.98
CA GLU A 71 12.04 -6.70 25.46
C GLU A 71 12.95 -5.89 26.39
N ALA A 72 12.98 -4.58 26.22
CA ALA A 72 13.75 -3.66 27.05
C ALA A 72 12.92 -3.08 28.20
N ASP A 73 11.76 -3.68 28.51
CA ASP A 73 10.86 -3.28 29.60
C ASP A 73 10.21 -1.89 29.42
N PHE A 74 10.14 -1.41 28.20
CA PHE A 74 9.32 -0.23 27.87
C PHE A 74 7.93 -0.63 27.46
N ASN A 75 6.96 0.24 27.68
CA ASN A 75 5.57 0.05 27.27
C ASN A 75 5.26 1.06 26.18
N PRO A 76 5.40 0.65 24.91
CA PRO A 76 5.21 1.56 23.77
C PRO A 76 3.78 2.02 23.60
#